data_052b5dc064108840aaa13212b20749f1
#
_entry.id   052b5dc064108840aaa13212b20749f1
#
_cell.length_a   1.000
_cell.length_b   1.000
_cell.length_c   1.000
_cell.angle_alpha   90.00
_cell.angle_beta   90.00
_cell.angle_gamma   90.00
#
_symmetry.space_group_name_H-M   'P 1'
#
loop_
_entity.id
_entity.type
_entity.pdbx_description
1 polymer ?
#
loop_
_entity_poly.entity_id
_entity_poly.type
_entity_poly.pdbx_seq_one_letter_code
_entity_poly.pdbx_strand_id
1 'polypeptide(L)'
;PGASGLGLAAELSQFVQGLDEPGIEISLHVSGDKRALQPTVQDAAYRIAVQAIGNALRHGAARSVSVTLSYGARHFRLGIEDDGLGIAPDYATAEGRPQRWGVRGMHERAALVGGALSVQAPARGGTRVELQIGATLSYADHSRQAWRRWFARP
;
A
#
# COMPACT_ATOMS: atom_id res chain seq x y z
N PRO A 1 -13.98 6.96 6.76
CA PRO A 1 -13.07 7.37 7.81
C PRO A 1 -11.68 7.42 7.19
N GLY A 2 -11.16 8.42 6.86
CA GLY A 2 -9.87 8.61 6.22
C GLY A 2 -9.69 10.08 6.06
N ALA A 3 -9.56 10.78 7.11
CA ALA A 3 -9.03 12.12 7.20
C ALA A 3 -8.80 12.44 8.67
N SER A 4 -8.29 11.47 9.40
CA SER A 4 -7.53 11.81 10.57
C SER A 4 -6.27 12.47 10.04
N GLY A 5 -5.87 13.63 10.54
CA GLY A 5 -4.64 14.30 10.15
C GLY A 5 -3.37 13.49 10.46
N LEU A 6 -3.53 12.18 10.61
CA LEU A 6 -2.50 11.17 10.79
C LEU A 6 -1.97 10.75 9.42
N GLY A 7 -0.66 10.60 9.29
CA GLY A 7 -0.04 10.04 8.10
C GLY A 7 -0.35 8.55 7.94
N LEU A 8 -0.12 8.03 6.74
CA LEU A 8 -0.38 6.63 6.40
C LEU A 8 0.29 5.63 7.36
N ALA A 9 1.55 5.89 7.74
CA ALA A 9 2.26 5.02 8.69
C ALA A 9 1.54 4.91 10.04
N ALA A 10 1.02 6.03 10.57
CA ALA A 10 0.28 6.05 11.82
C ALA A 10 -1.08 5.34 11.69
N GLU A 11 -1.79 5.52 10.59
CA GLU A 11 -3.06 4.82 10.32
C GLU A 11 -2.85 3.30 10.22
N LEU A 12 -1.81 2.86 9.51
CA LEU A 12 -1.48 1.43 9.41
C LEU A 12 -1.01 0.86 10.74
N SER A 13 -0.23 1.61 11.51
CA SER A 13 0.19 1.19 12.84
C SER A 13 -1.02 0.97 13.77
N GLN A 14 -1.98 1.89 13.76
CA GLN A 14 -3.23 1.73 14.53
C GLN A 14 -4.05 0.53 14.06
N PHE A 15 -4.14 0.32 12.76
CA PHE A 15 -4.83 -0.85 12.21
C PHE A 15 -4.20 -2.16 12.68
N VAL A 16 -2.88 -2.27 12.58
CA VAL A 16 -2.13 -3.47 13.00
C VAL A 16 -2.27 -3.71 14.49
N GLN A 17 -2.18 -2.66 15.32
CA GLN A 17 -2.34 -2.78 16.77
C GLN A 17 -3.76 -3.22 17.19
N GLY A 18 -4.76 -2.89 16.37
CA GLY A 18 -6.14 -3.30 16.59
C GLY A 18 -6.46 -4.74 16.17
N LEU A 19 -5.52 -5.41 15.48
CA LEU A 19 -5.68 -6.80 15.10
C LEU A 19 -5.37 -7.72 16.29
N ASP A 20 -6.34 -8.56 16.63
CA ASP A 20 -6.17 -9.59 17.67
C ASP A 20 -5.90 -10.95 16.99
N GLU A 21 -4.67 -11.12 16.52
CA GLU A 21 -4.22 -12.31 15.80
C GLU A 21 -3.00 -12.92 16.49
N PRO A 22 -3.20 -13.67 17.59
CA PRO A 22 -2.09 -14.30 18.29
C PRO A 22 -1.37 -15.30 17.38
N GLY A 23 -0.05 -15.27 17.40
CA GLY A 23 0.81 -16.14 16.61
C GLY A 23 1.16 -15.63 15.22
N ILE A 24 0.73 -14.42 14.85
CA ILE A 24 1.13 -13.76 13.62
C ILE A 24 1.94 -12.51 13.96
N GLU A 25 3.12 -12.41 13.39
CA GLU A 25 3.98 -11.23 13.50
C GLU A 25 3.69 -10.28 12.33
N ILE A 26 3.30 -9.05 12.63
CA ILE A 26 3.11 -8.01 11.61
C ILE A 26 4.08 -6.87 11.89
N SER A 27 4.97 -6.61 10.95
CA SER A 27 5.97 -5.55 11.03
C SER A 27 5.67 -4.41 10.05
N LEU A 28 5.94 -3.18 10.48
CA LEU A 28 5.84 -1.98 9.64
C LEU A 28 7.20 -1.29 9.56
N HIS A 29 7.71 -1.14 8.36
CA HIS A 29 8.97 -0.47 8.06
C HIS A 29 8.73 0.77 7.21
N VAL A 30 9.26 1.90 7.64
CA VAL A 30 9.17 3.16 6.91
C VAL A 30 10.57 3.62 6.53
N SER A 31 10.77 3.96 5.28
CA SER A 31 12.05 4.43 4.74
C SER A 31 11.89 5.68 3.88
N GLY A 32 12.99 6.40 3.68
CA GLY A 32 13.04 7.63 2.92
C GLY A 32 12.57 8.85 3.70
N ASP A 33 12.49 9.99 3.01
CA ASP A 33 12.07 11.26 3.62
C ASP A 33 10.54 11.31 3.68
N LYS A 34 9.99 11.03 4.84
CA LYS A 34 8.55 11.02 5.08
C LYS A 34 7.91 12.35 4.67
N ARG A 35 6.95 12.27 3.77
CA ARG A 35 6.21 13.42 3.21
C ARG A 35 4.71 13.18 3.28
N ALA A 36 3.95 14.26 3.33
CA ALA A 36 2.50 14.17 3.25
C ALA A 36 2.07 13.64 1.88
N LEU A 37 1.22 12.61 1.89
CA LEU A 37 0.60 12.07 0.68
C LEU A 37 -0.65 12.88 0.33
N GLN A 38 -0.99 12.92 -0.96
CA GLN A 38 -2.31 13.37 -1.38
C GLN A 38 -3.39 12.53 -0.67
N PRO A 39 -4.50 13.12 -0.20
CA PRO A 39 -5.52 12.38 0.55
C PRO A 39 -6.07 11.17 -0.19
N THR A 40 -6.27 11.28 -1.50
CA THR A 40 -6.74 10.17 -2.35
C THR A 40 -5.73 9.04 -2.46
N VAL A 41 -4.43 9.37 -2.51
CA VAL A 41 -3.33 8.40 -2.54
C VAL A 41 -3.22 7.70 -1.18
N GLN A 42 -3.30 8.45 -0.09
CA GLN A 42 -3.27 7.87 1.26
C GLN A 42 -4.42 6.89 1.48
N ASP A 43 -5.64 7.26 1.09
CA ASP A 43 -6.82 6.38 1.20
C ASP A 43 -6.65 5.11 0.35
N ALA A 44 -6.22 5.25 -0.90
CA ALA A 44 -5.99 4.10 -1.78
C ALA A 44 -4.92 3.15 -1.21
N ALA A 45 -3.79 3.69 -0.77
CA ALA A 45 -2.70 2.91 -0.18
C ALA A 45 -3.16 2.20 1.10
N TYR A 46 -3.88 2.88 1.98
CA TYR A 46 -4.44 2.30 3.20
C TYR A 46 -5.36 1.12 2.89
N ARG A 47 -6.32 1.29 1.98
CA ARG A 47 -7.28 0.24 1.61
C ARG A 47 -6.61 -0.95 0.94
N ILE A 48 -5.60 -0.72 0.11
CA ILE A 48 -4.80 -1.78 -0.50
C ILE A 48 -4.05 -2.56 0.57
N ALA A 49 -3.39 -1.87 1.51
CA ALA A 49 -2.68 -2.51 2.61
C ALA A 49 -3.60 -3.35 3.50
N VAL A 50 -4.73 -2.79 3.93
CA VAL A 50 -5.73 -3.50 4.75
C VAL A 50 -6.25 -4.76 4.03
N GLN A 51 -6.52 -4.66 2.74
CA GLN A 51 -6.98 -5.80 1.94
C GLN A 51 -5.90 -6.89 1.83
N ALA A 52 -4.64 -6.49 1.57
CA ALA A 52 -3.52 -7.42 1.43
C ALA A 52 -3.19 -8.10 2.78
N ILE A 53 -3.17 -7.37 3.87
CA ILE A 53 -3.00 -7.92 5.22
C ILE A 53 -4.15 -8.87 5.54
N GLY A 54 -5.38 -8.47 5.29
CA GLY A 54 -6.55 -9.32 5.51
C GLY A 54 -6.49 -10.62 4.70
N ASN A 55 -5.99 -10.59 3.47
CA ASN A 55 -5.79 -11.79 2.66
C ASN A 55 -4.75 -12.72 3.28
N ALA A 56 -3.63 -12.19 3.75
CA ALA A 56 -2.59 -12.97 4.43
C ALA A 56 -3.15 -13.68 5.67
N LEU A 57 -3.95 -12.98 6.48
CA LEU A 57 -4.53 -13.51 7.72
C LEU A 57 -5.60 -14.57 7.48
N ARG A 58 -6.51 -14.33 6.53
CA ARG A 58 -7.68 -15.20 6.31
C ARG A 58 -7.40 -16.38 5.39
N HIS A 59 -6.55 -16.19 4.41
CA HIS A 59 -6.39 -17.15 3.32
C HIS A 59 -4.95 -17.64 3.16
N GLY A 60 -4.00 -16.86 3.63
CA GLY A 60 -2.58 -17.12 3.44
C GLY A 60 -2.00 -18.12 4.42
N ALA A 61 -2.65 -18.38 5.55
CA ALA A 61 -2.07 -19.12 6.66
C ALA A 61 -0.66 -18.58 7.03
N ALA A 62 -0.49 -17.28 6.93
CA ALA A 62 0.78 -16.60 7.19
C ALA A 62 1.13 -16.60 8.68
N ARG A 63 2.41 -16.67 8.99
CA ARG A 63 2.97 -16.46 10.34
C ARG A 63 3.59 -15.06 10.47
N SER A 64 4.01 -14.48 9.35
CA SER A 64 4.55 -13.14 9.32
C SER A 64 4.02 -12.36 8.14
N VAL A 65 3.78 -11.07 8.38
CA VAL A 65 3.42 -10.08 7.37
C VAL A 65 4.32 -8.87 7.53
N SER A 66 5.02 -8.49 6.48
CA SER A 66 5.85 -7.30 6.45
C SER A 66 5.19 -6.23 5.60
N VAL A 67 4.99 -5.04 6.19
CA VAL A 67 4.49 -3.86 5.50
C VAL A 67 5.61 -2.85 5.37
N THR A 68 5.87 -2.38 4.17
CA THR A 68 6.92 -1.39 3.88
C THR A 68 6.34 -0.15 3.23
N LEU A 69 6.71 1.01 3.74
CA LEU A 69 6.45 2.31 3.13
C LEU A 69 7.77 2.94 2.73
N SER A 70 7.90 3.34 1.48
CA SER A 70 9.09 3.99 0.96
C SER A 70 8.74 5.34 0.32
N TYR A 71 9.25 6.41 0.91
CA TYR A 71 9.06 7.78 0.44
C TYR A 71 10.27 8.20 -0.39
N GLY A 72 10.27 7.82 -1.66
CA GLY A 72 11.35 8.13 -2.59
C GLY A 72 11.16 9.46 -3.30
N ALA A 73 12.25 10.01 -3.84
CA ALA A 73 12.21 11.26 -4.61
C ALA A 73 11.40 11.15 -5.91
N ARG A 74 11.38 9.97 -6.51
CA ARG A 74 10.69 9.71 -7.78
C ARG A 74 9.36 8.97 -7.62
N HIS A 75 9.25 8.12 -6.60
CA HIS A 75 8.09 7.28 -6.37
C HIS A 75 7.83 7.11 -4.89
N PHE A 76 6.56 7.04 -4.55
CA PHE A 76 6.08 6.44 -3.32
C PHE A 76 5.80 4.96 -3.57
N ARG A 77 6.18 4.10 -2.64
CA ARG A 77 5.93 2.65 -2.70
C ARG A 77 5.34 2.14 -1.41
N LEU A 78 4.38 1.24 -1.57
CA LEU A 78 3.81 0.43 -0.49
C LEU A 78 4.03 -1.03 -0.86
N GLY A 79 4.63 -1.81 0.03
CA GLY A 79 4.80 -3.25 -0.12
C GLY A 79 4.17 -4.00 1.03
N ILE A 80 3.48 -5.09 0.74
CA ILE A 80 2.97 -6.05 1.72
C ILE A 80 3.45 -7.44 1.29
N GLU A 81 4.20 -8.09 2.14
CA GLU A 81 4.73 -9.44 1.87
C GLU A 81 4.39 -10.36 3.04
N ASP A 82 3.83 -11.51 2.74
CA ASP A 82 3.56 -12.56 3.71
C ASP A 82 4.31 -13.85 3.37
N ASP A 83 4.45 -14.72 4.35
CA ASP A 83 5.11 -16.03 4.25
C ASP A 83 4.11 -17.19 4.17
N GLY A 84 2.86 -16.90 3.80
CA GLY A 84 1.80 -17.89 3.78
C GLY A 84 1.81 -18.81 2.55
N LEU A 85 0.63 -19.29 2.20
CA LEU A 85 0.45 -20.24 1.09
C LEU A 85 0.60 -19.60 -0.29
N GLY A 86 0.52 -18.26 -0.36
CA GLY A 86 0.54 -17.53 -1.60
C GLY A 86 -0.80 -17.52 -2.34
N ILE A 87 -0.86 -16.71 -3.38
CA ILE A 87 -1.99 -16.60 -4.29
C ILE A 87 -1.69 -17.45 -5.51
N ALA A 88 -2.67 -18.24 -5.96
CA ALA A 88 -2.55 -18.98 -7.22
C ALA A 88 -2.26 -18.01 -8.39
N PRO A 89 -1.40 -18.36 -9.36
CA PRO A 89 -1.02 -17.47 -10.45
C PRO A 89 -2.20 -16.84 -11.19
N ASP A 90 -3.32 -17.57 -11.30
CA ASP A 90 -4.55 -17.12 -11.97
C ASP A 90 -5.23 -15.94 -11.26
N TYR A 91 -4.89 -15.68 -9.99
CA TYR A 91 -5.42 -14.57 -9.21
C TYR A 91 -4.50 -13.35 -9.19
N ALA A 92 -3.27 -13.49 -9.65
CA ALA A 92 -2.31 -12.40 -9.70
C ALA A 92 -2.57 -11.42 -10.86
N THR A 93 -3.37 -11.82 -11.85
CA THR A 93 -3.73 -10.98 -12.99
C THR A 93 -5.09 -10.33 -12.80
N ALA A 94 -5.21 -9.06 -13.21
CA ALA A 94 -6.48 -8.32 -13.18
C ALA A 94 -7.54 -8.91 -14.11
N GLU A 95 -7.14 -9.83 -15.00
CA GLU A 95 -7.97 -10.39 -16.04
C GLU A 95 -8.56 -11.74 -15.62
N GLY A 96 -9.82 -11.73 -15.30
CA GLY A 96 -10.67 -12.86 -15.64
C GLY A 96 -10.97 -13.91 -14.60
N ARG A 97 -10.97 -13.68 -13.27
CA ARG A 97 -11.79 -14.50 -12.37
C ARG A 97 -12.33 -13.72 -11.18
N PRO A 98 -13.58 -14.03 -10.76
CA PRO A 98 -14.21 -13.24 -9.72
C PRO A 98 -13.51 -13.44 -8.37
N GLN A 99 -12.76 -12.44 -7.96
CA GLN A 99 -12.85 -11.77 -6.66
C GLN A 99 -12.64 -12.57 -5.37
N ARG A 100 -12.03 -13.73 -5.37
CA ARG A 100 -11.84 -14.45 -4.10
C ARG A 100 -10.93 -13.70 -3.11
N TRP A 101 -10.08 -12.79 -3.58
CA TRP A 101 -9.03 -12.17 -2.78
C TRP A 101 -9.03 -10.64 -2.82
N GLY A 102 -10.03 -10.02 -3.47
CA GLY A 102 -10.07 -8.59 -3.64
C GLY A 102 -8.94 -8.00 -4.51
N VAL A 103 -8.22 -8.83 -5.25
CA VAL A 103 -7.07 -8.41 -6.08
C VAL A 103 -7.52 -7.43 -7.15
N ARG A 104 -8.64 -7.67 -7.81
CA ARG A 104 -9.23 -6.75 -8.78
C ARG A 104 -9.51 -5.38 -8.17
N GLY A 105 -10.11 -5.35 -6.99
CA GLY A 105 -10.38 -4.09 -6.27
C GLY A 105 -9.11 -3.33 -5.91
N MET A 106 -8.03 -4.03 -5.58
CA MET A 106 -6.73 -3.39 -5.36
C MET A 106 -6.18 -2.76 -6.64
N HIS A 107 -6.26 -3.46 -7.78
CA HIS A 107 -5.86 -2.91 -9.07
C HIS A 107 -6.69 -1.69 -9.47
N GLU A 108 -8.00 -1.75 -9.29
CA GLU A 108 -8.90 -0.63 -9.58
C GLU A 108 -8.57 0.60 -8.71
N ARG A 109 -8.30 0.40 -7.42
CA ARG A 109 -7.90 1.50 -6.52
C ARG A 109 -6.55 2.11 -6.90
N ALA A 110 -5.59 1.28 -7.27
CA ALA A 110 -4.29 1.75 -7.75
C ALA A 110 -4.44 2.60 -9.02
N ALA A 111 -5.24 2.14 -9.97
CA ALA A 111 -5.49 2.85 -11.23
C ALA A 111 -6.15 4.21 -11.01
N LEU A 112 -7.08 4.34 -10.05
CA LEU A 112 -7.75 5.60 -9.73
C LEU A 112 -6.79 6.71 -9.29
N VAL A 113 -5.65 6.37 -8.72
CA VAL A 113 -4.62 7.33 -8.28
C VAL A 113 -3.39 7.35 -9.19
N GLY A 114 -3.50 6.74 -10.37
CA GLY A 114 -2.40 6.69 -11.34
C GLY A 114 -1.23 5.81 -10.91
N GLY A 115 -1.47 4.88 -10.02
CA GLY A 115 -0.47 3.93 -9.53
C GLY A 115 -0.42 2.63 -10.33
N ALA A 116 0.70 1.94 -10.22
CA ALA A 116 0.88 0.58 -10.71
C ALA A 116 0.86 -0.39 -9.52
N LEU A 117 0.07 -1.44 -9.63
CA LEU A 117 0.00 -2.51 -8.64
C LEU A 117 0.51 -3.81 -9.24
N SER A 118 1.35 -4.52 -8.50
CA SER A 118 1.72 -5.89 -8.81
C SER A 118 1.35 -6.82 -7.65
N VAL A 119 0.88 -8.01 -7.98
CA VAL A 119 0.61 -9.09 -7.03
C VAL A 119 1.38 -10.30 -7.52
N GLN A 120 2.29 -10.81 -6.70
CA GLN A 120 3.20 -11.88 -7.07
C GLN A 120 3.18 -12.98 -6.02
N ALA A 121 3.44 -14.22 -6.47
CA ALA A 121 3.72 -15.36 -5.62
C ALA A 121 5.23 -15.67 -5.71
N PRO A 122 6.04 -15.23 -4.74
CA PRO A 122 7.48 -15.52 -4.74
C PRO A 122 7.78 -17.02 -4.71
N ALA A 123 8.90 -17.43 -5.29
CA ALA A 123 9.31 -18.84 -5.33
C ALA A 123 9.47 -19.48 -3.93
N ARG A 124 9.78 -18.66 -2.92
CA ARG A 124 9.88 -19.06 -1.51
C ARG A 124 8.54 -19.23 -0.80
N GLY A 125 7.44 -18.97 -1.49
CA GLY A 125 6.08 -18.99 -0.93
C GLY A 125 5.59 -17.61 -0.49
N GLY A 126 4.32 -17.56 -0.09
CA GLY A 126 3.67 -16.33 0.30
C GLY A 126 3.16 -15.49 -0.86
N THR A 127 2.78 -14.26 -0.53
CA THR A 127 2.30 -13.28 -1.50
C THR A 127 3.04 -11.96 -1.32
N ARG A 128 3.35 -11.31 -2.42
CA ARG A 128 3.88 -9.94 -2.44
C ARG A 128 2.93 -9.03 -3.21
N VAL A 129 2.41 -8.02 -2.53
CA VAL A 129 1.63 -6.93 -3.13
C VAL A 129 2.50 -5.68 -3.11
N GLU A 130 2.67 -5.03 -4.25
CA GLU A 130 3.43 -3.79 -4.35
C GLU A 130 2.65 -2.73 -5.13
N LEU A 131 2.49 -1.57 -4.52
CA LEU A 131 1.93 -0.36 -5.13
C LEU A 131 3.06 0.65 -5.35
N GLN A 132 3.16 1.18 -6.56
CA GLN A 132 4.09 2.24 -6.90
C GLN A 132 3.34 3.42 -7.53
N ILE A 133 3.57 4.61 -7.04
CA ILE A 133 2.94 5.85 -7.54
C ILE A 133 4.03 6.89 -7.73
N GLY A 134 4.02 7.58 -8.88
CA GLY A 134 4.98 8.66 -9.16
C GLY A 134 4.88 9.80 -8.14
N ALA A 135 6.00 10.42 -7.82
CA ALA A 135 6.10 11.46 -6.79
C ALA A 135 5.16 12.65 -7.04
N THR A 136 4.98 13.06 -8.29
CA THR A 136 4.09 14.17 -8.65
C THR A 136 2.63 13.90 -8.33
N LEU A 137 2.20 12.66 -8.36
CA LEU A 137 0.85 12.22 -8.01
C LEU A 137 0.72 11.90 -6.53
N SER A 138 1.82 11.47 -5.89
CA SER A 138 1.81 10.94 -4.53
C SER A 138 1.81 12.03 -3.46
N TYR A 139 2.66 13.05 -3.61
CA TYR A 139 2.97 13.98 -2.52
C TYR A 139 2.17 15.27 -2.62
N ALA A 140 1.65 15.71 -1.47
CA ALA A 140 0.86 16.93 -1.37
C ALA A 140 1.69 18.21 -1.53
N ASP A 141 2.99 18.15 -1.26
CA ASP A 141 3.84 19.34 -1.20
C ASP A 141 4.23 19.92 -2.56
N HIS A 142 4.07 19.16 -3.64
CA HIS A 142 4.46 19.63 -4.98
C HIS A 142 3.63 20.82 -5.47
N SER A 143 2.36 20.91 -5.08
CA SER A 143 1.49 22.00 -5.49
C SER A 143 1.77 23.30 -4.75
N ARG A 144 2.15 23.25 -3.47
CA ARG A 144 2.41 24.44 -2.65
C ARG A 144 3.75 25.10 -2.94
N GLN A 145 4.78 24.31 -3.29
CA GLN A 145 6.10 24.87 -3.62
C GLN A 145 6.15 25.48 -5.03
N ALA A 146 5.42 24.91 -5.98
CA ALA A 146 5.33 25.49 -7.33
C ALA A 146 4.64 26.86 -7.30
N TRP A 147 3.57 27.02 -6.52
CA TRP A 147 2.87 28.29 -6.36
C TRP A 147 3.74 29.34 -5.65
N ARG A 148 4.46 28.97 -4.61
CA ARG A 148 5.36 29.90 -3.89
C ARG A 148 6.53 30.38 -4.76
N ARG A 149 7.08 29.53 -5.64
CA ARG A 149 8.13 29.90 -6.59
C ARG A 149 7.64 30.84 -7.67
N TRP A 150 6.38 30.71 -8.06
CA TRP A 150 5.79 31.55 -9.10
C TRP A 150 5.48 32.96 -8.61
N PHE A 151 5.00 33.11 -7.38
CA PHE A 151 4.69 34.40 -6.78
C PHE A 151 5.86 35.09 -6.05
N ALA A 152 6.99 34.42 -5.90
CA ALA A 152 8.18 34.97 -5.23
C ALA A 152 9.22 35.56 -6.20
N ARG A 153 8.87 35.74 -7.48
CA ARG A 153 9.72 36.50 -8.41
C ARG A 153 9.32 37.98 -8.35
N PRO A 154 10.29 38.89 -8.02
CA PRO A 154 10.08 40.32 -8.05
C PRO A 154 9.79 40.83 -9.46
#